data_cdae9929412376894201c155bd475da9
#
_entry.id   cdae9929412376894201c155bd475da9
#
_cell.length_a   1.000
_cell.length_b   1.000
_cell.length_c   1.000
_cell.angle_alpha   90.00
_cell.angle_beta   90.00
_cell.angle_gamma   90.00
#
_symmetry.space_group_name_H-M   'P 1'
#
loop_
_entity.id
_entity.type
_entity.pdbx_description
1 polymer ?
#
loop_
_entity_poly.entity_id
_entity_poly.type
_entity_poly.pdbx_seq_one_letter_code
_entity_poly.pdbx_strand_id
1 'polypeptide(L)'
;MARYLGPKAKLSRREGTDLFLKSARRSIADKSKFDSKPGQHGRTSGQRTSDYGLQLREKQKVKRMYGVLEKQFRRYFEAADRRKGNTGANLLSLLESRLDNVVYRMGFGSTRAEARQLVSHKAITVNGQSVNIASYLVKTGDVVAVREKSKKQNRIVEALQLAQQVGLPAWVEVNADKAEGIFKKVPDRDEFGADINESLIVELYSR
;
A
#
# COMPACT_ATOMS: atom_id res chain seq x y z
N MET A 1 5.37 2.21 16.08
CA MET A 1 5.26 3.26 15.05
C MET A 1 3.83 3.79 14.98
N ALA A 2 3.63 5.11 14.98
CA ALA A 2 2.32 5.73 14.83
C ALA A 2 1.68 5.38 13.46
N ARG A 3 0.36 5.19 13.44
CA ARG A 3 -0.42 4.88 12.24
C ARG A 3 -1.83 5.49 12.37
N TYR A 4 -2.53 5.60 11.25
CA TYR A 4 -3.94 5.99 11.27
C TYR A 4 -4.80 4.84 11.80
N LEU A 5 -5.56 5.10 12.86
CA LEU A 5 -6.44 4.13 13.52
C LEU A 5 -7.94 4.42 13.27
N GLY A 6 -8.26 5.52 12.64
CA GLY A 6 -9.64 5.93 12.36
C GLY A 6 -10.33 5.09 11.27
N PRO A 7 -11.59 5.43 10.94
CA PRO A 7 -12.40 4.70 9.98
C PRO A 7 -11.85 4.80 8.57
N LYS A 8 -11.44 3.66 8.02
CA LYS A 8 -10.72 3.57 6.73
C LYS A 8 -11.60 3.87 5.51
N ALA A 9 -12.86 3.44 5.51
CA ALA A 9 -13.78 3.74 4.43
C ALA A 9 -14.01 5.26 4.26
N LYS A 10 -13.90 6.04 5.34
CA LYS A 10 -13.94 7.51 5.30
C LYS A 10 -12.81 8.10 4.45
N LEU A 11 -11.63 7.46 4.44
CA LEU A 11 -10.50 7.91 3.64
C LEU A 11 -10.76 7.69 2.14
N SER A 12 -11.22 6.48 1.75
CA SER A 12 -11.58 6.19 0.35
C SER A 12 -12.69 7.12 -0.15
N ARG A 13 -13.76 7.31 0.64
CA ARG A 13 -14.83 8.26 0.32
C ARG A 13 -14.34 9.70 0.14
N ARG A 14 -13.33 10.11 0.90
CA ARG A 14 -12.77 11.48 0.79
C ARG A 14 -12.02 11.68 -0.53
N GLU A 15 -11.32 10.66 -1.00
CA GLU A 15 -10.56 10.71 -2.25
C GLU A 15 -11.42 10.32 -3.47
N GLY A 16 -12.65 9.78 -3.28
CA GLY A 16 -13.53 9.37 -4.36
C GLY A 16 -13.06 8.10 -5.08
N THR A 17 -12.07 7.39 -4.55
CA THR A 17 -11.50 6.18 -5.14
C THR A 17 -11.29 5.11 -4.07
N ASP A 18 -11.32 3.83 -4.46
CA ASP A 18 -10.95 2.77 -3.52
C ASP A 18 -9.43 2.80 -3.28
N LEU A 19 -9.06 2.99 -2.03
CA LEU A 19 -7.66 2.97 -1.60
C LEU A 19 -7.20 1.58 -1.16
N PHE A 20 -8.00 0.55 -1.38
CA PHE A 20 -7.72 -0.85 -0.98
C PHE A 20 -7.37 -1.00 0.51
N LEU A 21 -8.02 -0.20 1.37
CA LEU A 21 -7.79 -0.21 2.82
C LEU A 21 -8.64 -1.25 3.55
N LYS A 22 -9.57 -1.88 2.84
CA LYS A 22 -10.41 -2.99 3.29
C LYS A 22 -10.11 -4.22 2.45
N SER A 23 -10.37 -5.43 2.97
CA SER A 23 -10.14 -6.65 2.22
C SER A 23 -11.00 -6.70 0.94
N ALA A 24 -10.51 -7.34 -0.11
CA ALA A 24 -11.21 -7.44 -1.40
C ALA A 24 -12.44 -8.39 -1.38
N ARG A 25 -12.81 -8.99 -0.24
CA ARG A 25 -13.97 -9.89 -0.11
C ARG A 25 -15.32 -9.25 -0.49
N ARG A 26 -15.44 -7.93 -0.35
CA ARG A 26 -16.62 -7.14 -0.76
C ARG A 26 -16.15 -5.83 -1.37
N SER A 27 -16.94 -5.28 -2.28
CA SER A 27 -16.65 -3.97 -2.87
C SER A 27 -16.64 -2.85 -1.81
N ILE A 28 -16.04 -1.74 -2.10
CA ILE A 28 -16.07 -0.57 -1.19
C ILE A 28 -17.46 0.06 -1.14
N ALA A 29 -18.22 -0.02 -2.24
CA ALA A 29 -19.59 0.46 -2.31
C ALA A 29 -20.50 -0.29 -1.33
N ASP A 30 -20.36 -1.61 -1.27
CA ASP A 30 -21.15 -2.44 -0.32
C ASP A 30 -20.78 -2.17 1.14
N LYS A 31 -19.56 -1.73 1.41
CA LYS A 31 -19.08 -1.48 2.78
C LYS A 31 -19.35 -0.06 3.29
N SER A 32 -19.64 0.87 2.40
CA SER A 32 -19.84 2.28 2.79
C SER A 32 -20.68 3.03 1.75
N LYS A 33 -21.28 4.14 2.17
CA LYS A 33 -21.96 5.11 1.26
C LYS A 33 -20.88 5.82 0.42
N PHE A 34 -20.38 5.13 -0.62
CA PHE A 34 -19.22 5.58 -1.39
C PHE A 34 -19.51 6.84 -2.20
N ASP A 35 -20.73 7.01 -2.69
CA ASP A 35 -21.15 8.12 -3.55
C ASP A 35 -21.16 9.50 -2.90
N SER A 36 -20.94 9.56 -1.60
CA SER A 36 -20.92 10.82 -0.86
C SER A 36 -19.62 11.03 -0.09
N LYS A 37 -19.08 12.24 -0.18
CA LYS A 37 -17.93 12.63 0.65
C LYS A 37 -18.28 12.51 2.13
N PRO A 38 -17.31 12.24 3.02
CA PRO A 38 -17.56 12.15 4.44
C PRO A 38 -17.80 13.54 5.06
N GLY A 39 -18.61 13.59 6.11
CA GLY A 39 -18.91 14.79 6.88
C GLY A 39 -20.35 15.28 6.69
N GLN A 40 -20.75 16.26 7.50
CA GLN A 40 -22.11 16.81 7.52
C GLN A 40 -22.51 17.37 6.14
N HIS A 41 -21.61 18.08 5.48
CA HIS A 41 -21.82 18.71 4.18
C HIS A 41 -21.33 17.85 3.00
N GLY A 42 -21.09 16.55 3.19
CA GLY A 42 -20.51 15.68 2.17
C GLY A 42 -21.33 15.58 0.87
N ARG A 43 -22.68 15.67 0.98
CA ARG A 43 -23.60 15.64 -0.17
C ARG A 43 -23.63 16.94 -0.97
N THR A 44 -23.37 18.06 -0.32
CA THR A 44 -23.46 19.41 -0.93
C THR A 44 -22.10 19.97 -1.35
N SER A 45 -21.00 19.26 -1.08
CA SER A 45 -19.65 19.72 -1.40
C SER A 45 -19.32 19.52 -2.89
N GLY A 46 -19.82 20.41 -3.74
CA GLY A 46 -19.54 20.45 -5.19
C GLY A 46 -18.58 21.57 -5.62
N GLN A 47 -17.87 22.20 -4.68
CA GLN A 47 -16.98 23.31 -4.97
C GLN A 47 -15.83 22.88 -5.89
N ARG A 48 -15.52 23.72 -6.91
CA ARG A 48 -14.38 23.55 -7.80
C ARG A 48 -13.10 23.49 -6.98
N THR A 49 -12.30 22.46 -7.21
CA THR A 49 -11.03 22.25 -6.51
C THR A 49 -9.95 23.10 -7.19
N SER A 50 -9.18 23.88 -6.42
CA SER A 50 -8.02 24.61 -6.92
C SER A 50 -6.88 23.64 -7.29
N ASP A 51 -5.91 24.11 -8.09
CA ASP A 51 -4.75 23.31 -8.49
C ASP A 51 -3.98 22.78 -7.27
N TYR A 52 -3.75 23.64 -6.27
CA TYR A 52 -3.20 23.22 -4.98
C TYR A 52 -4.04 22.12 -4.32
N GLY A 53 -5.36 22.28 -4.38
CA GLY A 53 -6.28 21.27 -3.85
C GLY A 53 -6.16 19.92 -4.57
N LEU A 54 -6.00 19.90 -5.87
CA LEU A 54 -5.78 18.68 -6.68
C LEU A 54 -4.46 18.01 -6.31
N GLN A 55 -3.38 18.77 -6.28
CA GLN A 55 -2.05 18.28 -5.87
C GLN A 55 -2.06 17.70 -4.45
N LEU A 56 -2.69 18.41 -3.51
CA LEU A 56 -2.85 17.93 -2.14
C LEU A 56 -3.66 16.64 -2.05
N ARG A 57 -4.76 16.53 -2.81
CA ARG A 57 -5.58 15.31 -2.82
C ARG A 57 -4.82 14.13 -3.36
N GLU A 58 -4.07 14.29 -4.46
CA GLU A 58 -3.28 13.23 -5.03
C GLU A 58 -2.20 12.73 -4.06
N LYS A 59 -1.47 13.64 -3.43
CA LYS A 59 -0.53 13.28 -2.37
C LYS A 59 -1.21 12.52 -1.22
N GLN A 60 -2.37 12.99 -0.75
CA GLN A 60 -3.09 12.35 0.34
C GLN A 60 -3.64 10.96 -0.06
N LYS A 61 -4.05 10.79 -1.30
CA LYS A 61 -4.48 9.52 -1.87
C LYS A 61 -3.37 8.48 -1.77
N VAL A 62 -2.19 8.76 -2.33
CA VAL A 62 -1.04 7.86 -2.31
C VAL A 62 -0.57 7.59 -0.87
N LYS A 63 -0.38 8.63 -0.06
CA LYS A 63 0.02 8.51 1.33
C LYS A 63 -0.91 7.59 2.14
N ARG A 64 -2.22 7.70 1.93
CA ARG A 64 -3.24 6.89 2.62
C ARG A 64 -3.28 5.46 2.11
N MET A 65 -3.11 5.25 0.81
CA MET A 65 -3.05 3.94 0.18
C MET A 65 -1.96 3.07 0.80
N TYR A 66 -0.74 3.63 0.98
CA TYR A 66 0.38 2.93 1.61
C TYR A 66 0.39 3.02 3.15
N GLY A 67 -0.53 3.76 3.77
CA GLY A 67 -0.63 3.90 5.21
C GLY A 67 0.58 4.58 5.86
N VAL A 68 1.24 5.48 5.13
CA VAL A 68 2.43 6.22 5.57
C VAL A 68 2.03 7.57 6.16
N LEU A 69 2.70 8.03 7.22
CA LEU A 69 2.51 9.37 7.79
C LEU A 69 3.33 10.42 7.04
N GLU A 70 2.93 11.70 7.16
CA GLU A 70 3.50 12.82 6.38
C GLU A 70 5.01 12.91 6.47
N LYS A 71 5.57 12.91 7.69
CA LYS A 71 7.03 13.00 7.88
C LYS A 71 7.79 11.89 7.17
N GLN A 72 7.26 10.66 7.17
CA GLN A 72 7.88 9.53 6.50
C GLN A 72 7.67 9.59 4.99
N PHE A 73 6.50 10.03 4.52
CA PHE A 73 6.22 10.21 3.10
C PHE A 73 7.16 11.25 2.47
N ARG A 74 7.36 12.39 3.14
CA ARG A 74 8.32 13.41 2.72
C ARG A 74 9.74 12.86 2.60
N ARG A 75 10.20 12.04 3.54
CA ARG A 75 11.52 11.39 3.46
C ARG A 75 11.64 10.45 2.25
N TYR A 76 10.56 9.74 1.88
CA TYR A 76 10.54 8.95 0.65
C TYR A 76 10.62 9.83 -0.59
N PHE A 77 9.92 10.96 -0.59
CA PHE A 77 10.02 11.92 -1.68
C PHE A 77 11.44 12.47 -1.82
N GLU A 78 12.05 12.94 -0.75
CA GLU A 78 13.44 13.42 -0.72
C GLU A 78 14.44 12.34 -1.19
N ALA A 79 14.21 11.08 -0.84
CA ALA A 79 15.04 9.97 -1.29
C ALA A 79 14.81 9.63 -2.78
N ALA A 80 13.59 9.78 -3.28
CA ALA A 80 13.25 9.58 -4.69
C ALA A 80 13.84 10.66 -5.57
N ASP A 81 13.80 11.91 -5.11
CA ASP A 81 14.33 13.08 -5.82
C ASP A 81 15.86 13.01 -6.03
N ARG A 82 16.58 12.43 -5.07
CA ARG A 82 18.04 12.20 -5.18
C ARG A 82 18.41 11.09 -6.15
N ARG A 83 17.47 10.26 -6.60
CA ARG A 83 17.71 9.18 -7.53
C ARG A 83 17.64 9.70 -8.98
N LYS A 84 18.47 9.11 -9.85
CA LYS A 84 18.37 9.38 -11.29
C LYS A 84 17.02 8.89 -11.84
N GLY A 85 16.48 9.61 -12.81
CA GLY A 85 15.22 9.27 -13.48
C GLY A 85 14.03 10.08 -13.00
N ASN A 86 12.83 9.58 -13.22
CA ASN A 86 11.58 10.25 -12.86
C ASN A 86 11.34 10.16 -11.34
N THR A 87 11.29 11.30 -10.66
CA THR A 87 11.09 11.40 -9.20
C THR A 87 9.77 10.73 -8.75
N GLY A 88 8.70 10.89 -9.52
CA GLY A 88 7.41 10.27 -9.20
C GLY A 88 7.45 8.75 -9.29
N ALA A 89 8.02 8.20 -10.36
CA ALA A 89 8.21 6.76 -10.51
C ALA A 89 9.12 6.19 -9.42
N ASN A 90 10.22 6.88 -9.11
CA ASN A 90 11.13 6.51 -8.02
C ASN A 90 10.42 6.49 -6.66
N LEU A 91 9.53 7.46 -6.39
CA LEU A 91 8.74 7.52 -5.17
C LEU A 91 7.81 6.29 -5.04
N LEU A 92 7.09 5.96 -6.10
CA LEU A 92 6.19 4.81 -6.12
C LEU A 92 6.97 3.50 -5.96
N SER A 93 8.09 3.34 -6.64
CA SER A 93 8.98 2.18 -6.52
C SER A 93 9.47 2.00 -5.07
N LEU A 94 9.87 3.08 -4.40
CA LEU A 94 10.25 3.04 -2.99
C LEU A 94 9.11 2.63 -2.07
N LEU A 95 7.89 3.09 -2.35
CA LEU A 95 6.70 2.73 -1.58
C LEU A 95 6.29 1.28 -1.81
N GLU A 96 6.41 0.76 -3.02
CA GLU A 96 6.14 -0.64 -3.34
C GLU A 96 7.19 -1.60 -2.76
N SER A 97 8.45 -1.18 -2.68
CA SER A 97 9.54 -2.00 -2.10
C SER A 97 9.50 -2.12 -0.56
N ARG A 98 8.57 -1.47 0.12
CA ARG A 98 8.42 -1.60 1.57
C ARG A 98 7.95 -3.00 1.97
N LEU A 99 8.52 -3.57 3.01
CA LEU A 99 8.19 -4.93 3.47
C LEU A 99 6.69 -5.09 3.81
N ASP A 100 6.06 -4.10 4.46
CA ASP A 100 4.62 -4.17 4.75
C ASP A 100 3.77 -4.21 3.47
N ASN A 101 4.20 -3.53 2.42
CA ASN A 101 3.53 -3.56 1.13
C ASN A 101 3.85 -4.84 0.34
N VAL A 102 5.10 -5.28 0.31
CA VAL A 102 5.49 -6.54 -0.36
C VAL A 102 4.73 -7.73 0.23
N VAL A 103 4.63 -7.82 1.56
CA VAL A 103 3.84 -8.85 2.27
C VAL A 103 2.35 -8.81 1.87
N TYR A 104 1.78 -7.62 1.66
CA TYR A 104 0.43 -7.46 1.14
C TYR A 104 0.33 -7.90 -0.32
N ARG A 105 1.27 -7.52 -1.18
CA ARG A 105 1.30 -7.88 -2.61
C ARG A 105 1.49 -9.37 -2.84
N MET A 106 2.24 -10.04 -1.96
CA MET A 106 2.40 -11.50 -1.93
C MET A 106 1.16 -12.23 -1.38
N GLY A 107 0.16 -11.52 -0.88
CA GLY A 107 -1.07 -12.12 -0.39
C GLY A 107 -1.01 -12.70 1.01
N PHE A 108 0.06 -12.48 1.79
CA PHE A 108 0.13 -12.97 3.18
C PHE A 108 -0.76 -12.20 4.14
N GLY A 109 -1.29 -11.06 3.72
CA GLY A 109 -2.29 -10.29 4.45
C GLY A 109 -3.35 -9.72 3.52
N SER A 110 -4.61 -9.78 3.91
CA SER A 110 -5.74 -9.30 3.10
C SER A 110 -5.79 -7.77 2.94
N THR A 111 -5.00 -7.05 3.72
CA THR A 111 -4.83 -5.58 3.65
C THR A 111 -3.43 -5.17 4.04
N ARG A 112 -2.95 -4.00 3.56
CA ARG A 112 -1.66 -3.43 3.99
C ARG A 112 -1.56 -3.24 5.51
N ALA A 113 -2.66 -2.96 6.19
CA ALA A 113 -2.68 -2.82 7.65
C ALA A 113 -2.48 -4.16 8.37
N GLU A 114 -3.02 -5.23 7.84
CA GLU A 114 -2.82 -6.60 8.34
C GLU A 114 -1.38 -7.06 8.06
N ALA A 115 -0.91 -6.89 6.83
CA ALA A 115 0.47 -7.17 6.45
C ALA A 115 1.47 -6.45 7.38
N ARG A 116 1.24 -5.17 7.65
CA ARG A 116 2.04 -4.41 8.60
C ARG A 116 1.99 -4.98 10.02
N GLN A 117 0.86 -5.49 10.46
CA GLN A 117 0.73 -6.15 11.76
C GLN A 117 1.53 -7.45 11.79
N LEU A 118 1.47 -8.27 10.73
CA LEU A 118 2.25 -9.49 10.62
C LEU A 118 3.76 -9.21 10.73
N VAL A 119 4.26 -8.20 10.01
CA VAL A 119 5.65 -7.75 10.12
C VAL A 119 5.99 -7.31 11.54
N SER A 120 5.18 -6.41 12.14
CA SER A 120 5.44 -5.87 13.49
C SER A 120 5.45 -6.95 14.56
N HIS A 121 4.66 -8.01 14.40
CA HIS A 121 4.57 -9.15 15.32
C HIS A 121 5.61 -10.24 15.00
N LYS A 122 6.62 -9.93 14.17
CA LYS A 122 7.70 -10.86 13.81
C LYS A 122 7.20 -12.16 13.17
N ALA A 123 6.07 -12.11 12.46
CA ALA A 123 5.54 -13.27 11.74
C ALA A 123 6.18 -13.46 10.35
N ILE A 124 6.99 -12.51 9.91
CA ILE A 124 7.62 -12.48 8.58
C ILE A 124 9.13 -12.60 8.72
N THR A 125 9.74 -13.34 7.80
CA THR A 125 11.19 -13.44 7.62
C THR A 125 11.58 -12.92 6.24
N VAL A 126 12.78 -12.37 6.15
CA VAL A 126 13.44 -12.02 4.88
C VAL A 126 14.76 -12.77 4.85
N ASN A 127 14.97 -13.57 3.82
CA ASN A 127 16.15 -14.44 3.69
C ASN A 127 16.41 -15.29 4.96
N GLY A 128 15.35 -15.85 5.54
CA GLY A 128 15.41 -16.66 6.76
C GLY A 128 15.49 -15.87 8.08
N GLN A 129 15.77 -14.57 8.03
CA GLN A 129 15.88 -13.74 9.25
C GLN A 129 14.57 -13.01 9.56
N SER A 130 14.15 -13.03 10.84
CA SER A 130 12.93 -12.34 11.27
C SER A 130 13.10 -10.84 11.26
N VAL A 131 12.25 -10.15 10.51
CA VAL A 131 12.24 -8.67 10.38
C VAL A 131 10.93 -8.13 10.96
N ASN A 132 11.02 -7.14 11.86
CA ASN A 132 9.85 -6.48 12.47
C ASN A 132 9.67 -5.00 12.06
N ILE A 133 10.44 -4.56 11.06
CA ILE A 133 10.44 -3.18 10.58
C ILE A 133 9.59 -3.10 9.31
N ALA A 134 8.39 -2.54 9.41
CA ALA A 134 7.45 -2.42 8.30
C ALA A 134 7.99 -1.58 7.10
N SER A 135 8.91 -0.65 7.37
CA SER A 135 9.56 0.19 6.36
C SER A 135 10.88 -0.40 5.82
N TYR A 136 11.21 -1.64 6.15
CA TYR A 136 12.34 -2.33 5.55
C TYR A 136 12.17 -2.36 4.03
N LEU A 137 13.22 -2.02 3.30
CA LEU A 137 13.21 -2.03 1.83
C LEU A 137 13.69 -3.39 1.33
N VAL A 138 12.79 -4.13 0.73
CA VAL A 138 13.05 -5.43 0.11
C VAL A 138 13.82 -5.19 -1.20
N LYS A 139 14.83 -6.00 -1.44
CA LYS A 139 15.67 -5.95 -2.64
C LYS A 139 15.27 -7.05 -3.62
N THR A 140 15.59 -6.85 -4.88
CA THR A 140 15.43 -7.88 -5.92
C THR A 140 16.17 -9.16 -5.53
N GLY A 141 15.50 -10.29 -5.62
CA GLY A 141 16.01 -11.60 -5.22
C GLY A 141 15.77 -11.97 -3.76
N ASP A 142 15.29 -11.04 -2.91
CA ASP A 142 14.97 -11.38 -1.52
C ASP A 142 13.79 -12.36 -1.44
N VAL A 143 13.94 -13.36 -0.59
CA VAL A 143 12.91 -14.34 -0.24
C VAL A 143 12.16 -13.86 1.00
N VAL A 144 10.88 -13.59 0.87
CA VAL A 144 9.99 -13.19 1.96
C VAL A 144 9.09 -14.35 2.32
N ALA A 145 9.11 -14.79 3.57
CA ALA A 145 8.35 -15.96 4.01
C ALA A 145 7.61 -15.70 5.32
N VAL A 146 6.53 -16.46 5.52
CA VAL A 146 5.83 -16.52 6.81
C VAL A 146 6.55 -17.51 7.72
N ARG A 147 6.83 -17.13 8.97
CA ARG A 147 7.43 -18.02 9.96
C ARG A 147 6.56 -19.26 10.21
N GLU A 148 7.18 -20.43 10.38
CA GLU A 148 6.50 -21.71 10.60
C GLU A 148 5.39 -21.64 11.69
N LYS A 149 5.69 -21.02 12.83
CA LYS A 149 4.74 -20.84 13.93
C LYS A 149 3.50 -20.04 13.54
N SER A 150 3.60 -19.22 12.50
CA SER A 150 2.52 -18.31 12.05
C SER A 150 1.74 -18.83 10.84
N LYS A 151 2.27 -19.78 10.08
CA LYS A 151 1.64 -20.34 8.86
C LYS A 151 0.23 -20.88 9.10
N LYS A 152 0.00 -21.51 10.26
CA LYS A 152 -1.29 -22.09 10.63
C LYS A 152 -2.38 -21.09 11.05
N GLN A 153 -2.10 -19.80 11.01
CA GLN A 153 -3.11 -18.78 11.35
C GLN A 153 -4.16 -18.70 10.24
N ASN A 154 -5.43 -18.89 10.57
CA ASN A 154 -6.55 -18.87 9.61
C ASN A 154 -6.55 -17.60 8.74
N ARG A 155 -6.22 -16.44 9.32
CA ARG A 155 -6.16 -15.16 8.58
C ARG A 155 -5.16 -15.16 7.43
N ILE A 156 -4.03 -15.89 7.56
CA ILE A 156 -3.00 -16.00 6.51
C ILE A 156 -3.48 -16.95 5.41
N VAL A 157 -4.04 -18.09 5.79
CA VAL A 157 -4.63 -19.05 4.84
C VAL A 157 -5.73 -18.40 4.01
N GLU A 158 -6.65 -17.70 4.66
CA GLU A 158 -7.73 -16.97 3.99
C GLU A 158 -7.21 -15.81 3.11
N ALA A 159 -6.14 -15.13 3.51
CA ALA A 159 -5.54 -14.06 2.73
C ALA A 159 -4.87 -14.61 1.46
N LEU A 160 -4.17 -15.75 1.55
CA LEU A 160 -3.57 -16.42 0.39
C LEU A 160 -4.63 -16.90 -0.60
N GLN A 161 -5.73 -17.49 -0.14
CA GLN A 161 -6.85 -17.89 -0.99
C GLN A 161 -7.46 -16.69 -1.71
N LEU A 162 -7.66 -15.59 -1.01
CA LEU A 162 -8.16 -14.35 -1.60
C LEU A 162 -7.19 -13.78 -2.65
N ALA A 163 -5.88 -13.83 -2.38
CA ALA A 163 -4.87 -13.35 -3.30
C ALA A 163 -4.82 -14.17 -4.60
N GLN A 164 -5.03 -15.48 -4.52
CA GLN A 164 -5.14 -16.35 -5.69
C GLN A 164 -6.35 -15.99 -6.57
N GLN A 165 -7.47 -15.61 -5.96
CA GLN A 165 -8.67 -15.17 -6.70
C GLN A 165 -8.50 -13.80 -7.35
N VAL A 166 -7.86 -12.86 -6.67
CA VAL A 166 -7.64 -11.48 -7.16
C VAL A 166 -6.50 -11.42 -8.18
N GLY A 167 -5.56 -12.34 -8.12
CA GLY A 167 -4.33 -12.35 -8.91
C GLY A 167 -3.15 -11.69 -8.20
N LEU A 168 -1.96 -12.20 -8.47
CA LEU A 168 -0.70 -11.67 -7.93
C LEU A 168 0.00 -10.79 -8.97
N PRO A 169 0.69 -9.72 -8.55
CA PRO A 169 1.49 -8.91 -9.46
C PRO A 169 2.64 -9.71 -10.10
N ALA A 170 2.98 -9.41 -11.35
CA ALA A 170 4.02 -10.11 -12.10
C ALA A 170 5.43 -10.00 -11.49
N TRP A 171 5.70 -8.97 -10.70
CA TRP A 171 6.99 -8.71 -10.06
C TRP A 171 7.23 -9.45 -8.74
N VAL A 172 6.26 -10.26 -8.30
CA VAL A 172 6.42 -11.22 -7.19
C VAL A 172 6.10 -12.63 -7.67
N GLU A 173 6.78 -13.60 -7.09
CA GLU A 173 6.47 -15.02 -7.24
C GLU A 173 6.13 -15.59 -5.87
N VAL A 174 5.04 -16.31 -5.74
CA VAL A 174 4.56 -16.79 -4.45
C VAL A 174 4.26 -18.29 -4.53
N ASN A 175 4.84 -19.03 -3.60
CA ASN A 175 4.46 -20.40 -3.33
C ASN A 175 3.48 -20.41 -2.13
N ALA A 176 2.21 -20.63 -2.42
CA ALA A 176 1.15 -20.58 -1.40
C ALA A 176 1.29 -21.71 -0.36
N ASP A 177 1.73 -22.90 -0.76
CA ASP A 177 1.85 -24.05 0.14
C ASP A 177 2.96 -23.84 1.18
N LYS A 178 4.07 -23.27 0.75
CA LYS A 178 5.18 -22.91 1.63
C LYS A 178 4.99 -21.57 2.33
N ALA A 179 3.99 -20.77 1.93
CA ALA A 179 3.78 -19.38 2.37
C ALA A 179 5.08 -18.55 2.29
N GLU A 180 5.76 -18.64 1.15
CA GLU A 180 6.97 -17.90 0.82
C GLU A 180 6.86 -17.28 -0.57
N GLY A 181 7.58 -16.20 -0.81
CA GLY A 181 7.61 -15.55 -2.11
C GLY A 181 8.94 -14.86 -2.38
N ILE A 182 9.23 -14.67 -3.65
CA ILE A 182 10.45 -14.00 -4.14
C ILE A 182 10.06 -12.64 -4.71
N PHE A 183 10.78 -11.60 -4.34
CA PHE A 183 10.68 -10.27 -4.93
C PHE A 183 11.54 -10.24 -6.19
N LYS A 184 10.96 -10.51 -7.37
CA LYS A 184 11.70 -10.69 -8.64
C LYS A 184 12.38 -9.41 -9.13
N LYS A 185 11.64 -8.31 -9.13
CA LYS A 185 12.14 -7.01 -9.58
C LYS A 185 11.44 -5.87 -8.86
N VAL A 186 12.05 -4.71 -8.88
CA VAL A 186 11.37 -3.47 -8.50
C VAL A 186 10.33 -3.17 -9.58
N PRO A 187 9.05 -2.99 -9.25
CA PRO A 187 8.02 -2.78 -10.26
C PRO A 187 8.20 -1.47 -11.01
N ASP A 188 7.93 -1.50 -12.31
CA ASP A 188 7.89 -0.34 -13.19
C ASP A 188 6.58 0.44 -13.04
N ARG A 189 6.52 1.69 -13.55
CA ARG A 189 5.34 2.55 -13.40
C ARG A 189 4.05 1.90 -13.90
N ASP A 190 4.09 1.18 -15.00
CA ASP A 190 2.92 0.56 -15.63
C ASP A 190 2.35 -0.62 -14.84
N GLU A 191 3.17 -1.21 -13.96
CA GLU A 191 2.79 -2.36 -13.14
C GLU A 191 2.05 -2.00 -11.85
N PHE A 192 1.99 -0.73 -11.47
CA PHE A 192 1.33 -0.32 -10.22
C PHE A 192 -0.19 -0.46 -10.24
N GLY A 193 -0.82 -0.51 -11.41
CA GLY A 193 -2.25 -0.78 -11.58
C GLY A 193 -3.19 0.20 -10.88
N ALA A 194 -2.70 1.33 -10.42
CA ALA A 194 -3.48 2.35 -9.74
C ALA A 194 -3.49 3.64 -10.56
N ASP A 195 -4.66 4.26 -10.62
CA ASP A 195 -4.82 5.60 -11.19
C ASP A 195 -4.17 6.63 -10.24
N ILE A 196 -2.86 6.84 -10.42
CA ILE A 196 -2.04 7.77 -9.64
C ILE A 196 -1.39 8.76 -10.61
N ASN A 197 -1.58 10.06 -10.35
CA ASN A 197 -0.87 11.12 -11.04
C ASN A 197 0.29 11.62 -10.16
N GLU A 198 1.43 10.99 -10.30
CA GLU A 198 2.64 11.31 -9.53
C GLU A 198 3.19 12.71 -9.83
N SER A 199 2.93 13.26 -11.02
CA SER A 199 3.38 14.61 -11.38
C SER A 199 2.79 15.68 -10.46
N LEU A 200 1.51 15.54 -10.07
CA LEU A 200 0.88 16.44 -9.11
C LEU A 200 1.53 16.38 -7.72
N ILE A 201 2.07 15.21 -7.34
CA ILE A 201 2.78 15.06 -6.06
C ILE A 201 4.14 15.77 -6.14
N VAL A 202 4.85 15.61 -7.26
CA VAL A 202 6.14 16.27 -7.50
C VAL A 202 5.96 17.80 -7.49
N GLU A 203 4.98 18.31 -8.22
CA GLU A 203 4.66 19.75 -8.26
C GLU A 203 4.35 20.32 -6.87
N LEU A 204 3.61 19.55 -6.04
CA LEU A 204 3.28 19.98 -4.68
C LEU A 204 4.52 20.18 -3.79
N TYR A 205 5.51 19.29 -3.92
CA TYR A 205 6.72 19.33 -3.10
C TYR A 205 7.85 20.22 -3.68
N SER A 206 7.73 20.60 -4.95
CA SER A 206 8.68 21.51 -5.64
C SER A 206 8.39 22.99 -5.40
N ARG A 207 7.32 23.31 -4.68
CA ARG A 207 6.94 24.68 -4.30
C ARG A 207 7.69 25.19 -3.08
#